data_2cd6c20f65b92fd3a70bb4001bb9a579
#
_entry.id   2cd6c20f65b92fd3a70bb4001bb9a579
#
_cell.length_a   1.000
_cell.length_b   1.000
_cell.length_c   1.000
_cell.angle_alpha   90.00
_cell.angle_beta   90.00
_cell.angle_gamma   90.00
#
_symmetry.space_group_name_H-M   'P 1'
#
loop_
_entity.id
_entity.type
_entity.pdbx_description
1 polymer ?
#
loop_
_entity_poly.entity_id
_entity_poly.type
_entity_poly.pdbx_seq_one_letter_code
_entity_poly.pdbx_strand_id
1 'polypeptide(L)'
;AIRKLGVRVVVKKDICKIYGVGIKGYKYKKNLVINAKNSGTLGRLISGILIDTPFPIKIIGDESLSKRDFRRISKPLSKFGASFKLRNKCNLPLIIKGSQKLKPIKFFENKGSAQCKSSVIFGGIKTDGKTLIRAKKSRNHTELLLRYLKVPIKIKKKKNFDLIEIKKVKKIKPTIYKVPSDISSGAFFIALTVLSKNSQIIIKNVNVNSTRIGIISILKKMGVKILLFNKKIYKGEPIADILVKSPKKIKSINCPSKLNSGAIDEFLVIFLIAAKAEGISFFKNLDELNKX
;
A
#
# COMPACT_ATOMS: atom_id res chain seq x y z
N ALA A 1 -0.98 -12.85 -12.06
CA ALA A 1 -1.37 -11.71 -12.89
C ALA A 1 -0.31 -11.42 -13.95
N ILE A 2 0.92 -11.02 -13.57
CA ILE A 2 1.90 -10.51 -14.56
C ILE A 2 2.37 -11.56 -15.58
N ARG A 3 2.33 -12.86 -15.24
CA ARG A 3 2.61 -13.91 -16.24
C ARG A 3 1.66 -13.83 -17.44
N LYS A 4 0.39 -13.46 -17.17
CA LYS A 4 -0.62 -13.31 -18.23
C LYS A 4 -0.33 -12.12 -19.15
N LEU A 5 0.53 -11.19 -18.70
CA LEU A 5 0.98 -10.04 -19.50
C LEU A 5 2.29 -10.32 -20.25
N GLY A 6 2.71 -11.60 -20.32
CA GLY A 6 3.91 -12.01 -21.02
C GLY A 6 5.20 -11.89 -20.19
N VAL A 7 5.08 -11.65 -18.88
CA VAL A 7 6.25 -11.52 -18.00
C VAL A 7 6.64 -12.90 -17.46
N ARG A 8 7.86 -13.32 -17.72
CA ARG A 8 8.38 -14.58 -17.18
C ARG A 8 8.64 -14.42 -15.68
N VAL A 9 8.05 -15.32 -14.88
CA VAL A 9 8.20 -15.33 -13.42
C VAL A 9 8.55 -16.74 -12.97
N VAL A 10 9.68 -16.88 -12.29
CA VAL A 10 10.15 -18.16 -11.74
C VAL A 10 10.14 -18.02 -10.21
N VAL A 11 9.45 -18.94 -9.55
CA VAL A 11 9.40 -19.01 -8.08
C VAL A 11 10.08 -20.29 -7.65
N LYS A 12 11.10 -20.18 -6.80
CA LYS A 12 11.80 -21.31 -6.19
C LYS A 12 11.93 -21.04 -4.70
N LYS A 13 11.31 -21.88 -3.88
CA LYS A 13 11.27 -21.70 -2.42
C LYS A 13 10.83 -20.26 -2.08
N ASP A 14 11.67 -19.51 -1.42
CA ASP A 14 11.43 -18.14 -0.96
C ASP A 14 11.91 -17.05 -1.95
N ILE A 15 12.36 -17.47 -3.16
CA ILE A 15 12.87 -16.53 -4.16
C ILE A 15 11.89 -16.43 -5.33
N CYS A 16 11.53 -15.20 -5.69
CA CYS A 16 10.73 -14.90 -6.87
C CYS A 16 11.58 -14.08 -7.86
N LYS A 17 11.91 -14.68 -9.00
CA LYS A 17 12.68 -14.02 -10.06
C LYS A 17 11.73 -13.58 -11.17
N ILE A 18 11.71 -12.28 -11.43
CA ILE A 18 10.84 -11.65 -12.43
C ILE A 18 11.72 -11.10 -13.55
N TYR A 19 11.50 -11.56 -14.77
CA TYR A 19 12.21 -11.09 -15.95
C TYR A 19 11.43 -9.92 -16.55
N GLY A 20 11.80 -8.70 -16.18
CA GLY A 20 11.10 -7.50 -16.59
C GLY A 20 11.10 -7.32 -18.12
N VAL A 21 10.00 -6.77 -18.64
CA VAL A 21 9.80 -6.58 -20.10
C VAL A 21 9.82 -5.10 -20.48
N GLY A 22 10.21 -4.22 -19.54
CA GLY A 22 10.22 -2.77 -19.78
C GLY A 22 8.84 -2.13 -19.63
N ILE A 23 8.80 -0.83 -19.78
CA ILE A 23 7.61 -0.02 -19.48
C ILE A 23 6.45 -0.33 -20.44
N LYS A 24 6.75 -0.70 -21.69
CA LYS A 24 5.74 -0.97 -22.71
C LYS A 24 5.78 -2.41 -23.25
N GLY A 25 6.50 -3.31 -22.57
CA GLY A 25 6.83 -4.63 -23.12
C GLY A 25 5.78 -5.73 -22.89
N TYR A 26 4.60 -5.40 -22.38
CA TYR A 26 3.57 -6.42 -22.14
C TYR A 26 3.06 -7.02 -23.45
N LYS A 27 3.00 -8.36 -23.50
CA LYS A 27 2.49 -9.12 -24.65
C LYS A 27 1.43 -10.08 -24.15
N TYR A 28 0.23 -9.98 -24.73
CA TYR A 28 -0.89 -10.83 -24.32
C TYR A 28 -1.92 -10.96 -25.45
N LYS A 29 -2.72 -12.01 -25.38
CA LYS A 29 -3.80 -12.27 -26.34
C LYS A 29 -5.01 -11.37 -26.05
N LYS A 30 -5.79 -11.07 -27.09
CA LYS A 30 -7.06 -10.35 -26.92
C LYS A 30 -7.95 -11.08 -25.90
N ASN A 31 -8.86 -10.34 -25.27
CA ASN A 31 -9.80 -10.86 -24.28
C ASN A 31 -9.13 -11.38 -22.99
N LEU A 32 -7.97 -10.81 -22.64
CA LEU A 32 -7.26 -11.19 -21.40
C LEU A 32 -8.12 -10.89 -20.17
N VAL A 33 -8.21 -11.90 -19.29
CA VAL A 33 -8.86 -11.74 -17.98
C VAL A 33 -7.79 -11.90 -16.88
N ILE A 34 -7.67 -10.93 -16.02
CA ILE A 34 -6.82 -10.97 -14.83
C ILE A 34 -7.72 -11.14 -13.61
N ASN A 35 -7.51 -12.24 -12.89
CA ASN A 35 -8.25 -12.49 -11.65
C ASN A 35 -7.42 -11.97 -10.46
N ALA A 36 -7.93 -10.95 -9.78
CA ALA A 36 -7.32 -10.36 -8.59
C ALA A 36 -7.68 -11.14 -7.31
N LYS A 37 -8.57 -12.11 -7.40
CA LYS A 37 -9.08 -12.86 -6.23
C LYS A 37 -9.59 -11.87 -5.17
N ASN A 38 -9.07 -11.89 -3.94
CA ASN A 38 -9.44 -10.95 -2.88
C ASN A 38 -8.51 -9.73 -2.80
N SER A 39 -7.55 -9.60 -3.74
CA SER A 39 -6.52 -8.56 -3.63
C SER A 39 -6.96 -7.22 -4.22
N GLY A 40 -7.46 -6.33 -3.37
CA GLY A 40 -7.71 -4.94 -3.76
C GLY A 40 -6.44 -4.23 -4.21
N THR A 41 -5.30 -4.56 -3.59
CA THR A 41 -3.99 -4.01 -3.97
C THR A 41 -3.67 -4.38 -5.42
N LEU A 42 -3.79 -5.66 -5.77
CA LEU A 42 -3.52 -6.08 -7.16
C LEU A 42 -4.46 -5.37 -8.13
N GLY A 43 -5.77 -5.42 -7.88
CA GLY A 43 -6.75 -4.85 -8.80
C GLY A 43 -6.57 -3.34 -9.03
N ARG A 44 -6.21 -2.62 -7.97
CA ARG A 44 -6.04 -1.16 -8.08
C ARG A 44 -4.69 -0.77 -8.68
N LEU A 45 -3.59 -1.39 -8.23
CA LEU A 45 -2.26 -1.00 -8.72
C LEU A 45 -2.05 -1.41 -10.17
N ILE A 46 -2.49 -2.61 -10.56
CA ILE A 46 -2.31 -3.07 -11.94
C ILE A 46 -3.09 -2.18 -12.92
N SER A 47 -4.22 -1.62 -12.50
CA SER A 47 -4.99 -0.70 -13.34
C SER A 47 -4.18 0.52 -13.78
N GLY A 48 -3.35 1.07 -12.89
CA GLY A 48 -2.48 2.19 -13.22
C GLY A 48 -1.40 1.82 -14.25
N ILE A 49 -0.97 0.57 -14.23
CA ILE A 49 0.06 0.07 -15.17
C ILE A 49 -0.52 -0.19 -16.56
N LEU A 50 -1.83 -0.48 -16.64
CA LEU A 50 -2.48 -0.95 -17.87
C LEU A 50 -3.12 0.17 -18.71
N ILE A 51 -2.90 1.44 -18.40
CA ILE A 51 -3.58 2.56 -19.09
C ILE A 51 -3.12 2.78 -20.54
N ASP A 52 -2.05 2.12 -20.97
CA ASP A 52 -1.53 2.24 -22.35
C ASP A 52 -1.58 0.92 -23.13
N THR A 53 -2.30 -0.07 -22.62
CA THR A 53 -2.35 -1.39 -23.25
C THR A 53 -3.14 -1.36 -24.57
N PRO A 54 -2.71 -2.14 -25.59
CA PRO A 54 -3.35 -2.05 -26.91
C PRO A 54 -4.74 -2.73 -26.98
N PHE A 55 -4.97 -3.76 -26.18
CA PHE A 55 -6.24 -4.49 -26.20
C PHE A 55 -6.92 -4.39 -24.83
N PRO A 56 -8.26 -4.36 -24.80
CA PRO A 56 -8.98 -4.35 -23.53
C PRO A 56 -8.60 -5.52 -22.62
N ILE A 57 -8.52 -5.25 -21.33
CA ILE A 57 -8.23 -6.25 -20.29
C ILE A 57 -9.37 -6.20 -19.27
N LYS A 58 -9.89 -7.36 -18.92
CA LYS A 58 -10.93 -7.52 -17.91
C LYS A 58 -10.30 -7.90 -16.58
N ILE A 59 -10.60 -7.17 -15.52
CA ILE A 59 -10.18 -7.50 -14.15
C ILE A 59 -11.41 -8.02 -13.40
N ILE A 60 -11.25 -9.19 -12.79
CA ILE A 60 -12.28 -9.81 -11.94
C ILE A 60 -11.72 -10.02 -10.54
N GLY A 61 -12.61 -10.24 -9.59
CA GLY A 61 -12.25 -10.56 -8.20
C GLY A 61 -13.22 -11.58 -7.63
N ASP A 62 -12.99 -11.95 -6.38
CA ASP A 62 -13.92 -12.78 -5.65
C ASP A 62 -15.17 -11.95 -5.26
N GLU A 63 -16.08 -12.58 -4.55
CA GLU A 63 -17.34 -11.94 -4.15
C GLU A 63 -17.09 -10.66 -3.32
N SER A 64 -16.17 -10.73 -2.36
CA SER A 64 -15.85 -9.58 -1.49
C SER A 64 -15.24 -8.43 -2.28
N LEU A 65 -14.21 -8.71 -3.08
CA LEU A 65 -13.55 -7.66 -3.87
C LEU A 65 -14.51 -7.07 -4.90
N SER A 66 -15.40 -7.90 -5.45
CA SER A 66 -16.34 -7.48 -6.50
C SER A 66 -17.39 -6.48 -6.00
N LYS A 67 -17.63 -6.41 -4.70
CA LYS A 67 -18.55 -5.46 -4.08
C LYS A 67 -17.89 -4.10 -3.80
N ARG A 68 -16.56 -4.01 -3.85
CA ARG A 68 -15.82 -2.78 -3.53
C ARG A 68 -15.91 -1.74 -4.65
N ASP A 69 -15.80 -0.47 -4.26
CA ASP A 69 -15.88 0.66 -5.20
C ASP A 69 -14.53 0.87 -5.90
N PHE A 70 -14.52 0.67 -7.21
CA PHE A 70 -13.35 0.89 -8.07
C PHE A 70 -13.36 2.26 -8.76
N ARG A 71 -14.37 3.11 -8.52
CA ARG A 71 -14.36 4.50 -9.06
C ARG A 71 -13.20 5.31 -8.51
N ARG A 72 -12.71 4.95 -7.32
CA ARG A 72 -11.56 5.63 -6.71
C ARG A 72 -10.33 5.60 -7.60
N ILE A 73 -10.18 4.57 -8.46
CA ILE A 73 -9.05 4.50 -9.39
C ILE A 73 -9.49 4.73 -10.84
N SER A 74 -10.65 4.28 -11.26
CA SER A 74 -11.07 4.44 -12.66
C SER A 74 -11.26 5.91 -13.03
N LYS A 75 -11.85 6.72 -12.13
CA LYS A 75 -12.04 8.16 -12.40
C LYS A 75 -10.73 8.91 -12.65
N PRO A 76 -9.73 8.84 -11.74
CA PRO A 76 -8.48 9.54 -12.04
C PRO A 76 -7.72 8.93 -13.21
N LEU A 77 -7.70 7.59 -13.34
CA LEU A 77 -6.96 6.95 -14.42
C LEU A 77 -7.56 7.25 -15.82
N SER A 78 -8.88 7.42 -15.91
CA SER A 78 -9.51 7.79 -17.19
C SER A 78 -9.05 9.16 -17.68
N LYS A 79 -8.67 10.05 -16.77
CA LYS A 79 -8.18 11.39 -17.14
C LYS A 79 -6.86 11.32 -17.93
N PHE A 80 -6.08 10.24 -17.79
CA PHE A 80 -4.89 10.04 -18.62
C PHE A 80 -5.21 9.76 -20.09
N GLY A 81 -6.45 9.29 -20.38
CA GLY A 81 -6.89 8.97 -21.73
C GLY A 81 -7.39 7.54 -21.91
N ALA A 82 -7.17 6.66 -20.95
CA ALA A 82 -7.72 5.30 -20.98
C ALA A 82 -9.21 5.31 -20.66
N SER A 83 -9.94 4.28 -21.09
CA SER A 83 -11.35 4.14 -20.75
C SER A 83 -11.57 2.96 -19.79
N PHE A 84 -12.58 3.09 -18.95
CA PHE A 84 -12.91 2.15 -17.88
C PHE A 84 -14.40 1.86 -17.88
N LYS A 85 -14.76 0.57 -17.96
CA LYS A 85 -16.16 0.13 -17.84
C LYS A 85 -16.27 -0.77 -16.60
N LEU A 86 -17.17 -0.40 -15.71
CA LEU A 86 -17.41 -1.09 -14.43
C LEU A 86 -18.79 -1.70 -14.40
N ARG A 87 -18.94 -2.86 -13.77
CA ARG A 87 -20.25 -3.42 -13.45
C ARG A 87 -20.95 -2.47 -12.45
N ASN A 88 -22.26 -2.23 -12.65
CA ASN A 88 -23.04 -1.35 -11.79
C ASN A 88 -22.39 0.04 -11.59
N LYS A 89 -21.64 0.50 -12.60
CA LYS A 89 -20.92 1.80 -12.60
C LYS A 89 -19.83 1.94 -11.53
N CYS A 90 -19.60 0.95 -10.67
CA CYS A 90 -18.62 1.08 -9.58
C CYS A 90 -17.88 -0.20 -9.19
N ASN A 91 -18.37 -1.37 -9.59
CA ASN A 91 -17.91 -2.67 -9.10
C ASN A 91 -17.10 -3.45 -10.16
N LEU A 92 -16.42 -4.53 -9.73
CA LEU A 92 -15.87 -5.49 -10.66
C LEU A 92 -16.97 -6.36 -11.26
N PRO A 93 -16.83 -6.86 -12.50
CA PRO A 93 -15.66 -6.73 -13.38
C PRO A 93 -15.41 -5.31 -13.85
N LEU A 94 -14.12 -5.01 -14.01
CA LEU A 94 -13.63 -3.75 -14.58
C LEU A 94 -12.97 -4.08 -15.92
N ILE A 95 -13.35 -3.39 -17.00
CA ILE A 95 -12.69 -3.49 -18.30
C ILE A 95 -11.88 -2.22 -18.50
N ILE A 96 -10.59 -2.37 -18.76
CA ILE A 96 -9.67 -1.28 -19.04
C ILE A 96 -9.32 -1.34 -20.52
N LYS A 97 -9.55 -0.25 -21.25
CA LYS A 97 -9.05 -0.07 -22.63
C LYS A 97 -8.03 1.05 -22.58
N GLY A 98 -6.78 0.72 -22.84
CA GLY A 98 -5.68 1.68 -22.81
C GLY A 98 -5.73 2.67 -23.95
N SER A 99 -4.91 3.73 -23.84
CA SER A 99 -4.77 4.75 -24.88
C SER A 99 -3.28 4.88 -25.26
N GLN A 100 -3.01 5.01 -26.53
CA GLN A 100 -1.66 5.30 -27.02
C GLN A 100 -1.33 6.81 -26.92
N LYS A 101 -2.35 7.64 -26.67
CA LYS A 101 -2.20 9.09 -26.51
C LYS A 101 -2.54 9.48 -25.06
N LEU A 102 -1.58 9.22 -24.17
CA LEU A 102 -1.73 9.58 -22.76
C LEU A 102 -1.38 11.05 -22.53
N LYS A 103 -2.10 11.70 -21.62
CA LYS A 103 -1.81 13.07 -21.21
C LYS A 103 -1.67 13.14 -19.69
N PRO A 104 -0.78 14.01 -19.18
CA PRO A 104 -0.57 14.12 -17.73
C PRO A 104 -1.79 14.72 -17.05
N ILE A 105 -1.96 14.41 -15.77
CA ILE A 105 -3.13 14.84 -15.01
C ILE A 105 -2.73 15.58 -13.74
N LYS A 106 -3.69 16.33 -13.21
CA LYS A 106 -3.67 16.83 -11.84
C LYS A 106 -4.70 16.02 -11.05
N PHE A 107 -4.29 15.47 -9.93
CA PHE A 107 -5.14 14.59 -9.12
C PHE A 107 -5.09 14.99 -7.65
N PHE A 108 -6.26 15.08 -7.02
CA PHE A 108 -6.37 15.31 -5.59
C PHE A 108 -6.90 14.03 -4.92
N GLU A 109 -6.02 13.36 -4.18
CA GLU A 109 -6.36 12.18 -3.38
C GLU A 109 -6.73 12.67 -1.98
N ASN A 110 -8.02 12.76 -1.67
CA ASN A 110 -8.53 13.35 -0.43
C ASN A 110 -9.02 12.32 0.61
N LYS A 111 -8.92 11.02 0.30
CA LYS A 111 -9.38 9.95 1.20
C LYS A 111 -8.25 9.32 2.02
N GLY A 112 -6.99 9.61 1.70
CA GLY A 112 -5.84 8.97 2.34
C GLY A 112 -5.58 7.57 1.83
N SER A 113 -5.96 7.28 0.57
CA SER A 113 -5.75 5.96 -0.01
C SER A 113 -4.39 5.86 -0.69
N ALA A 114 -3.48 5.10 -0.10
CA ALA A 114 -2.19 4.82 -0.69
C ALA A 114 -2.31 4.07 -2.03
N GLN A 115 -3.31 3.18 -2.14
CA GLN A 115 -3.50 2.39 -3.36
C GLN A 115 -3.96 3.27 -4.53
N CYS A 116 -4.87 4.21 -4.28
CA CYS A 116 -5.33 5.14 -5.32
C CYS A 116 -4.19 6.07 -5.75
N LYS A 117 -3.44 6.60 -4.78
CA LYS A 117 -2.26 7.41 -5.03
C LYS A 117 -1.23 6.65 -5.89
N SER A 118 -0.89 5.42 -5.49
CA SER A 118 0.09 4.58 -6.20
C SER A 118 -0.36 4.25 -7.62
N SER A 119 -1.65 3.96 -7.81
CA SER A 119 -2.21 3.69 -9.12
C SER A 119 -2.01 4.88 -10.07
N VAL A 120 -2.25 6.10 -9.59
CA VAL A 120 -2.04 7.33 -10.38
C VAL A 120 -0.54 7.57 -10.61
N ILE A 121 0.31 7.29 -9.63
CA ILE A 121 1.78 7.37 -9.81
C ILE A 121 2.22 6.43 -10.96
N PHE A 122 1.70 5.20 -10.99
CA PHE A 122 2.03 4.25 -12.06
C PHE A 122 1.54 4.73 -13.44
N GLY A 123 0.40 5.40 -13.49
CA GLY A 123 -0.03 6.05 -14.73
C GLY A 123 0.93 7.16 -15.15
N GLY A 124 1.39 7.94 -14.19
CA GLY A 124 2.31 9.05 -14.43
C GLY A 124 3.68 8.62 -14.97
N ILE A 125 4.20 7.46 -14.53
CA ILE A 125 5.50 6.99 -15.04
C ILE A 125 5.43 6.54 -16.51
N LYS A 126 4.22 6.37 -17.06
CA LYS A 126 4.00 5.97 -18.46
C LYS A 126 3.65 7.16 -19.35
N THR A 127 3.42 8.34 -18.79
CA THR A 127 2.82 9.48 -19.48
C THR A 127 3.81 10.61 -19.66
N ASP A 128 3.91 11.15 -20.86
CA ASP A 128 4.75 12.32 -21.14
C ASP A 128 4.21 13.53 -20.39
N GLY A 129 5.12 14.40 -19.96
CA GLY A 129 4.77 15.59 -19.19
C GLY A 129 4.85 15.33 -17.68
N LYS A 130 4.21 16.22 -16.90
CA LYS A 130 4.24 16.19 -15.43
C LYS A 130 2.87 15.84 -14.88
N THR A 131 2.74 14.69 -14.25
CA THR A 131 1.56 14.37 -13.47
C THR A 131 1.75 14.90 -12.05
N LEU A 132 0.78 15.64 -11.56
CA LEU A 132 0.82 16.30 -10.24
C LEU A 132 -0.24 15.69 -9.34
N ILE A 133 0.17 15.24 -8.17
CA ILE A 133 -0.73 14.63 -7.20
C ILE A 133 -0.64 15.42 -5.90
N ARG A 134 -1.79 15.88 -5.40
CA ARG A 134 -1.94 16.37 -4.03
C ARG A 134 -2.61 15.25 -3.25
N ALA A 135 -1.93 14.67 -2.28
CA ALA A 135 -2.43 13.48 -1.59
C ALA A 135 -2.50 13.70 -0.08
N LYS A 136 -3.63 13.40 0.53
CA LYS A 136 -3.75 13.31 1.98
C LYS A 136 -2.73 12.27 2.49
N LYS A 137 -2.19 12.51 3.68
CA LYS A 137 -1.17 11.61 4.27
C LYS A 137 -1.64 10.16 4.27
N SER A 138 -0.79 9.28 3.76
CA SER A 138 -1.04 7.84 3.70
C SER A 138 0.30 7.12 3.53
N ARG A 139 0.27 5.80 3.46
CA ARG A 139 1.47 4.98 3.24
C ARG A 139 2.21 5.46 2.00
N ASN A 140 3.54 5.51 2.07
CA ASN A 140 4.39 6.08 1.02
C ASN A 140 5.45 5.11 0.49
N HIS A 141 5.21 3.81 0.62
CA HIS A 141 6.15 2.78 0.14
C HIS A 141 6.48 2.93 -1.34
N THR A 142 5.45 3.19 -2.17
CA THR A 142 5.62 3.36 -3.62
C THR A 142 6.60 4.50 -3.92
N GLU A 143 6.39 5.64 -3.28
CA GLU A 143 7.22 6.82 -3.48
C GLU A 143 8.68 6.56 -3.08
N LEU A 144 8.88 5.89 -1.95
CA LEU A 144 10.23 5.61 -1.45
C LEU A 144 10.97 4.64 -2.38
N LEU A 145 10.29 3.57 -2.81
CA LEU A 145 10.92 2.59 -3.70
C LEU A 145 11.20 3.19 -5.08
N LEU A 146 10.25 3.95 -5.65
CA LEU A 146 10.46 4.59 -6.96
C LEU A 146 11.62 5.58 -6.91
N ARG A 147 11.75 6.34 -5.82
CA ARG A 147 12.87 7.26 -5.63
C ARG A 147 14.20 6.50 -5.54
N TYR A 148 14.23 5.40 -4.78
CA TYR A 148 15.41 4.53 -4.71
C TYR A 148 15.80 4.01 -6.10
N LEU A 149 14.80 3.63 -6.92
CA LEU A 149 15.02 3.12 -8.28
C LEU A 149 15.32 4.23 -9.30
N LYS A 150 15.48 5.48 -8.85
CA LYS A 150 15.82 6.65 -9.68
C LYS A 150 14.73 6.99 -10.70
N VAL A 151 13.49 6.63 -10.42
CA VAL A 151 12.34 7.11 -11.19
C VAL A 151 12.19 8.62 -10.95
N PRO A 152 11.85 9.42 -11.99
CA PRO A 152 11.75 10.88 -11.82
C PRO A 152 10.49 11.28 -11.03
N ILE A 153 10.58 11.13 -9.71
CA ILE A 153 9.53 11.49 -8.75
C ILE A 153 10.07 12.51 -7.76
N LYS A 154 9.31 13.60 -7.55
CA LYS A 154 9.62 14.61 -6.53
C LYS A 154 8.48 14.65 -5.53
N ILE A 155 8.82 14.73 -4.25
CA ILE A 155 7.85 14.74 -3.16
C ILE A 155 8.14 15.94 -2.28
N LYS A 156 7.13 16.81 -2.12
CA LYS A 156 7.19 17.95 -1.19
C LYS A 156 6.18 17.69 -0.07
N LYS A 157 6.71 17.40 1.10
CA LYS A 157 5.88 17.10 2.28
C LYS A 157 5.30 18.40 2.85
N LYS A 158 3.99 18.39 3.13
CA LYS A 158 3.28 19.45 3.84
C LYS A 158 2.68 18.88 5.13
N LYS A 159 2.12 19.71 5.97
CA LYS A 159 1.56 19.26 7.25
C LYS A 159 0.49 18.18 7.07
N ASN A 160 -0.50 18.42 6.23
CA ASN A 160 -1.67 17.55 6.09
C ASN A 160 -1.72 16.74 4.79
N PHE A 161 -0.84 17.04 3.85
CA PHE A 161 -0.82 16.40 2.54
C PHE A 161 0.60 16.39 1.97
N ASP A 162 0.80 15.61 0.94
CA ASP A 162 2.03 15.60 0.16
C ASP A 162 1.74 16.06 -1.26
N LEU A 163 2.66 16.82 -1.84
CA LEU A 163 2.65 17.19 -3.24
C LEU A 163 3.65 16.29 -3.96
N ILE A 164 3.18 15.57 -4.96
CA ILE A 164 4.00 14.62 -5.71
C ILE A 164 3.98 15.02 -7.19
N GLU A 165 5.18 15.18 -7.76
CA GLU A 165 5.37 15.35 -9.19
C GLU A 165 6.00 14.08 -9.74
N ILE A 166 5.39 13.49 -10.76
CA ILE A 166 5.92 12.30 -11.42
C ILE A 166 6.03 12.55 -12.92
N LYS A 167 7.15 12.12 -13.51
CA LYS A 167 7.38 12.19 -14.96
C LYS A 167 7.58 10.80 -15.51
N LYS A 168 7.41 10.68 -16.83
CA LYS A 168 7.64 9.44 -17.57
C LYS A 168 9.05 8.90 -17.29
N VAL A 169 9.13 7.61 -17.08
CA VAL A 169 10.41 6.91 -16.96
C VAL A 169 10.68 6.13 -18.25
N LYS A 170 11.91 6.20 -18.75
CA LYS A 170 12.32 5.44 -19.94
C LYS A 170 12.69 4.00 -19.57
N LYS A 171 13.42 3.83 -18.48
CA LYS A 171 13.93 2.53 -18.06
C LYS A 171 14.06 2.50 -16.53
N ILE A 172 13.75 1.37 -15.93
CA ILE A 172 13.98 1.11 -14.51
C ILE A 172 15.00 -0.03 -14.44
N LYS A 173 16.08 0.16 -13.70
CA LYS A 173 17.14 -0.85 -13.55
C LYS A 173 16.63 -2.02 -12.71
N PRO A 174 17.03 -3.26 -13.05
CA PRO A 174 16.71 -4.40 -12.19
C PRO A 174 17.30 -4.23 -10.79
N THR A 175 16.65 -4.86 -9.82
CA THR A 175 17.16 -4.84 -8.46
C THR A 175 16.85 -6.17 -7.79
N ILE A 176 17.70 -6.55 -6.83
CA ILE A 176 17.43 -7.65 -5.91
C ILE A 176 16.80 -7.02 -4.68
N TYR A 177 15.66 -7.53 -4.25
CA TYR A 177 14.94 -6.95 -3.12
C TYR A 177 14.54 -8.04 -2.13
N LYS A 178 15.06 -7.96 -0.90
CA LYS A 178 14.65 -8.82 0.19
C LYS A 178 13.46 -8.14 0.88
N VAL A 179 12.30 -8.77 0.84
CA VAL A 179 11.08 -8.18 1.41
C VAL A 179 11.22 -8.16 2.93
N PRO A 180 11.13 -6.98 3.57
CA PRO A 180 11.19 -6.91 5.04
C PRO A 180 9.97 -7.58 5.68
N SER A 181 10.10 -7.90 6.96
CA SER A 181 8.98 -8.40 7.75
C SER A 181 7.90 -7.32 7.87
N ASP A 182 6.65 -7.77 7.92
CA ASP A 182 5.48 -6.89 7.95
C ASP A 182 4.99 -6.68 9.38
N ILE A 183 4.89 -5.40 9.79
CA ILE A 183 4.41 -5.03 11.14
C ILE A 183 2.98 -5.52 11.39
N SER A 184 2.13 -5.55 10.38
CA SER A 184 0.74 -6.02 10.54
C SER A 184 0.69 -7.51 10.87
N SER A 185 1.53 -8.31 10.21
CA SER A 185 1.67 -9.74 10.55
C SER A 185 2.32 -9.90 11.92
N GLY A 186 3.31 -9.06 12.24
CA GLY A 186 3.98 -9.04 13.54
C GLY A 186 3.06 -8.64 14.69
N ALA A 187 2.00 -7.88 14.41
CA ALA A 187 1.08 -7.36 15.44
C ALA A 187 0.43 -8.48 16.26
N PHE A 188 0.16 -9.63 15.65
CA PHE A 188 -0.41 -10.78 16.37
C PHE A 188 0.57 -11.31 17.42
N PHE A 189 1.85 -11.39 17.09
CA PHE A 189 2.88 -11.83 18.03
C PHE A 189 3.16 -10.76 19.09
N ILE A 190 3.06 -9.48 18.73
CA ILE A 190 3.15 -8.37 19.68
C ILE A 190 2.01 -8.49 20.70
N ALA A 191 0.77 -8.69 20.22
CA ALA A 191 -0.39 -8.84 21.11
C ALA A 191 -0.24 -10.05 22.04
N LEU A 192 0.19 -11.19 21.48
CA LEU A 192 0.43 -12.39 22.28
C LEU A 192 1.42 -12.10 23.41
N THR A 193 2.51 -11.41 23.11
CA THR A 193 3.53 -11.04 24.11
C THR A 193 2.98 -10.08 25.15
N VAL A 194 2.26 -9.03 24.70
CA VAL A 194 1.69 -8.01 25.62
C VAL A 194 0.67 -8.61 26.59
N LEU A 195 -0.11 -9.58 26.11
CA LEU A 195 -1.16 -10.24 26.90
C LEU A 195 -0.63 -11.40 27.76
N SER A 196 0.61 -11.82 27.55
CA SER A 196 1.25 -12.89 28.34
C SER A 196 2.05 -12.28 29.50
N LYS A 197 2.22 -13.06 30.57
CA LYS A 197 3.03 -12.63 31.71
C LYS A 197 4.51 -12.93 31.46
N ASN A 198 5.38 -12.04 31.94
CA ASN A 198 6.85 -12.23 31.95
C ASN A 198 7.41 -12.69 30.60
N SER A 199 6.91 -12.08 29.52
CA SER A 199 7.22 -12.50 28.16
C SER A 199 7.94 -11.40 27.38
N GLN A 200 8.75 -11.83 26.42
CA GLN A 200 9.35 -10.89 25.48
C GLN A 200 9.52 -11.56 24.10
N ILE A 201 9.55 -10.74 23.08
CA ILE A 201 9.78 -11.20 21.69
C ILE A 201 10.68 -10.21 20.97
N ILE A 202 11.48 -10.72 20.06
CA ILE A 202 12.22 -9.91 19.08
C ILE A 202 11.71 -10.29 17.70
N ILE A 203 11.20 -9.31 16.96
CA ILE A 203 10.77 -9.49 15.58
C ILE A 203 11.84 -8.85 14.70
N LYS A 204 12.41 -9.64 13.80
CA LYS A 204 13.58 -9.26 13.01
C LYS A 204 13.22 -8.58 11.69
N ASN A 205 14.06 -7.60 11.28
CA ASN A 205 14.05 -6.99 9.96
C ASN A 205 12.67 -6.44 9.56
N VAL A 206 11.98 -5.77 10.49
CA VAL A 206 10.64 -5.24 10.24
C VAL A 206 10.71 -3.91 9.51
N ASN A 207 9.85 -3.71 8.52
CA ASN A 207 9.68 -2.38 7.93
C ASN A 207 9.06 -1.46 8.98
N VAL A 208 9.80 -0.43 9.38
CA VAL A 208 9.37 0.53 10.40
C VAL A 208 9.09 1.91 9.82
N ASN A 209 8.56 1.93 8.60
CA ASN A 209 8.10 3.16 7.98
C ASN A 209 7.14 3.90 8.91
N SER A 210 7.38 5.19 9.13
CA SER A 210 6.58 6.00 10.07
C SER A 210 5.09 6.03 9.72
N THR A 211 4.73 5.76 8.47
CA THR A 211 3.33 5.69 8.05
C THR A 211 2.66 4.36 8.39
N ARG A 212 3.40 3.39 8.99
CA ARG A 212 2.92 2.03 9.28
C ARG A 212 3.03 1.62 10.76
N ILE A 213 3.76 2.39 11.56
CA ILE A 213 4.09 1.96 12.92
C ILE A 213 3.22 2.64 14.01
N GLY A 214 2.00 3.01 13.65
CA GLY A 214 1.05 3.58 14.62
C GLY A 214 0.82 2.68 15.83
N ILE A 215 0.75 1.35 15.62
CA ILE A 215 0.60 0.40 16.72
C ILE A 215 1.70 0.54 17.77
N ILE A 216 2.94 0.77 17.35
CA ILE A 216 4.07 0.94 18.29
C ILE A 216 3.83 2.16 19.18
N SER A 217 3.43 3.28 18.58
CA SER A 217 3.14 4.53 19.32
C SER A 217 1.97 4.34 20.29
N ILE A 218 0.91 3.65 19.85
CA ILE A 218 -0.27 3.40 20.66
C ILE A 218 0.10 2.52 21.87
N LEU A 219 0.79 1.41 21.62
CA LEU A 219 1.13 0.47 22.70
C LEU A 219 2.12 1.07 23.70
N LYS A 220 3.06 1.91 23.26
CA LYS A 220 3.93 2.64 24.18
C LYS A 220 3.12 3.53 25.12
N LYS A 221 2.09 4.22 24.61
CA LYS A 221 1.17 5.03 25.43
C LYS A 221 0.36 4.17 26.40
N MET A 222 0.14 2.91 26.06
CA MET A 222 -0.55 1.95 26.93
C MET A 222 0.39 1.25 27.94
N GLY A 223 1.66 1.70 28.01
CA GLY A 223 2.63 1.22 28.99
C GLY A 223 3.48 0.04 28.53
N VAL A 224 3.39 -0.34 27.27
CA VAL A 224 4.20 -1.46 26.73
C VAL A 224 5.61 -0.97 26.40
N LYS A 225 6.62 -1.72 26.86
CA LYS A 225 8.02 -1.42 26.55
C LYS A 225 8.34 -2.00 25.16
N ILE A 226 8.61 -1.11 24.21
CA ILE A 226 8.96 -1.46 22.84
C ILE A 226 10.21 -0.70 22.44
N LEU A 227 11.25 -1.41 21.96
CA LEU A 227 12.49 -0.82 21.49
C LEU A 227 12.73 -1.19 20.04
N LEU A 228 13.11 -0.20 19.26
CA LEU A 228 13.59 -0.38 17.88
C LEU A 228 15.10 -0.31 17.88
N PHE A 229 15.76 -1.34 17.38
CA PHE A 229 17.23 -1.40 17.35
C PHE A 229 17.69 -2.01 16.02
N ASN A 230 19.00 -2.02 15.78
CA ASN A 230 19.55 -2.42 14.49
C ASN A 230 18.88 -1.68 13.32
N LYS A 231 18.67 -0.37 13.53
CA LYS A 231 17.98 0.48 12.53
C LYS A 231 18.90 0.71 11.32
N LYS A 232 18.31 0.61 10.12
CA LYS A 232 19.02 0.93 8.87
C LYS A 232 18.04 1.33 7.79
N ILE A 233 18.55 1.95 6.74
CA ILE A 233 17.78 2.23 5.53
C ILE A 233 18.10 1.14 4.50
N TYR A 234 17.07 0.42 4.10
CA TYR A 234 17.19 -0.63 3.09
C TYR A 234 16.36 -0.25 1.87
N LYS A 235 17.05 0.09 0.79
CA LYS A 235 16.45 0.44 -0.52
C LYS A 235 15.32 1.47 -0.39
N GLY A 236 15.61 2.53 0.36
CA GLY A 236 14.71 3.66 0.58
C GLY A 236 13.76 3.51 1.75
N GLU A 237 13.68 2.33 2.37
CA GLU A 237 12.76 2.05 3.47
C GLU A 237 13.51 1.86 4.80
N PRO A 238 13.00 2.43 5.90
CA PRO A 238 13.57 2.14 7.22
C PRO A 238 13.19 0.75 7.68
N ILE A 239 14.17 -0.02 8.12
CA ILE A 239 13.93 -1.32 8.74
C ILE A 239 14.65 -1.38 10.09
N ALA A 240 14.13 -2.20 11.00
CA ALA A 240 14.70 -2.37 12.34
C ALA A 240 14.24 -3.71 12.92
N ASP A 241 14.93 -4.11 13.98
CA ASP A 241 14.45 -5.18 14.86
C ASP A 241 13.58 -4.53 15.93
N ILE A 242 12.52 -5.24 16.35
CA ILE A 242 11.58 -4.75 17.36
C ILE A 242 11.61 -5.68 18.55
N LEU A 243 12.00 -5.16 19.72
CA LEU A 243 11.89 -5.86 21.00
C LEU A 243 10.62 -5.39 21.68
N VAL A 244 9.76 -6.33 22.10
CA VAL A 244 8.55 -6.06 22.87
C VAL A 244 8.64 -6.85 24.17
N LYS A 245 8.34 -6.20 25.30
CA LYS A 245 8.26 -6.86 26.62
C LYS A 245 6.85 -6.68 27.17
N SER A 246 6.31 -7.74 27.76
CA SER A 246 5.02 -7.69 28.44
C SER A 246 5.05 -6.66 29.57
N PRO A 247 4.02 -5.81 29.68
CA PRO A 247 3.93 -4.88 30.81
C PRO A 247 3.38 -5.58 32.03
N LYS A 248 3.67 -5.06 33.23
CA LYS A 248 3.02 -5.51 34.45
C LYS A 248 1.52 -5.18 34.43
N LYS A 249 1.17 -4.02 33.91
CA LYS A 249 -0.20 -3.55 33.73
C LYS A 249 -0.35 -2.85 32.38
N ILE A 250 -1.48 -3.07 31.73
CA ILE A 250 -1.83 -2.39 30.49
C ILE A 250 -2.69 -1.18 30.87
N LYS A 251 -2.26 0.01 30.46
CA LYS A 251 -2.98 1.26 30.72
C LYS A 251 -4.01 1.53 29.63
N SER A 252 -5.15 2.08 30.03
CA SER A 252 -6.12 2.61 29.05
C SER A 252 -5.53 3.79 28.28
N ILE A 253 -6.15 4.13 27.15
CA ILE A 253 -5.67 5.17 26.27
C ILE A 253 -6.81 6.04 25.74
N ASN A 254 -6.60 7.35 25.68
CA ASN A 254 -7.36 8.23 24.79
C ASN A 254 -6.52 8.38 23.51
N CYS A 255 -6.86 7.55 22.52
CA CYS A 255 -5.98 7.38 21.36
C CYS A 255 -6.00 8.63 20.47
N PRO A 256 -4.82 9.28 20.24
CA PRO A 256 -4.79 10.41 19.32
C PRO A 256 -5.15 10.01 17.89
N SER A 257 -6.14 10.67 17.30
CA SER A 257 -6.63 10.34 15.94
C SER A 257 -5.53 10.44 14.87
N LYS A 258 -4.49 11.23 15.09
CA LYS A 258 -3.35 11.32 14.16
C LYS A 258 -2.60 10.01 13.99
N LEU A 259 -2.76 9.06 14.92
CA LEU A 259 -2.14 7.73 14.83
C LEU A 259 -2.98 6.74 14.01
N ASN A 260 -4.23 7.07 13.71
CA ASN A 260 -5.18 6.13 13.11
C ASN A 260 -4.69 5.60 11.76
N SER A 261 -4.23 6.48 10.86
CA SER A 261 -3.81 6.05 9.51
C SER A 261 -2.60 5.11 9.55
N GLY A 262 -1.72 5.29 10.54
CA GLY A 262 -0.52 4.45 10.71
C GLY A 262 -0.77 3.13 11.42
N ALA A 263 -1.99 2.93 11.95
CA ALA A 263 -2.36 1.72 12.71
C ALA A 263 -3.64 1.08 12.17
N ILE A 264 -4.13 1.52 11.00
CA ILE A 264 -5.49 1.17 10.54
C ILE A 264 -5.70 -0.35 10.46
N ASP A 265 -4.69 -1.09 10.02
CA ASP A 265 -4.79 -2.54 9.87
C ASP A 265 -4.65 -3.28 11.21
N GLU A 266 -4.15 -2.62 12.26
CA GLU A 266 -3.87 -3.22 13.54
C GLU A 266 -4.93 -2.93 14.61
N PHE A 267 -5.97 -2.12 14.31
CA PHE A 267 -6.94 -1.72 15.34
C PHE A 267 -7.66 -2.89 15.99
N LEU A 268 -7.97 -3.96 15.24
CA LEU A 268 -8.62 -5.13 15.87
C LEU A 268 -7.71 -5.75 16.93
N VAL A 269 -6.41 -5.80 16.67
CA VAL A 269 -5.42 -6.29 17.65
C VAL A 269 -5.30 -5.31 18.81
N ILE A 270 -5.31 -4.01 18.54
CA ILE A 270 -5.24 -2.95 19.56
C ILE A 270 -6.47 -3.02 20.47
N PHE A 271 -7.67 -3.23 19.91
CA PHE A 271 -8.90 -3.36 20.71
C PHE A 271 -8.84 -4.58 21.65
N LEU A 272 -8.27 -5.68 21.16
CA LEU A 272 -8.08 -6.88 22.01
C LEU A 272 -7.19 -6.55 23.22
N ILE A 273 -6.09 -5.81 22.99
CA ILE A 273 -5.18 -5.38 24.07
C ILE A 273 -5.90 -4.38 24.99
N ALA A 274 -6.64 -3.43 24.43
CA ALA A 274 -7.37 -2.42 25.19
C ALA A 274 -8.45 -3.04 26.08
N ALA A 275 -9.06 -4.16 25.65
CA ALA A 275 -10.06 -4.87 26.46
C ALA A 275 -9.45 -5.45 27.75
N LYS A 276 -8.13 -5.59 27.83
CA LYS A 276 -7.42 -6.06 29.03
C LYS A 276 -6.76 -4.91 29.80
N ALA A 277 -6.91 -3.67 29.33
CA ALA A 277 -6.33 -2.51 30.00
C ALA A 277 -7.16 -2.10 31.21
N GLU A 278 -6.48 -1.52 32.23
CA GLU A 278 -7.14 -0.91 33.37
C GLU A 278 -7.76 0.43 32.94
N GLY A 279 -9.05 0.61 33.17
CA GLY A 279 -9.80 1.81 32.82
C GLY A 279 -10.47 1.74 31.45
N ILE A 280 -10.90 2.87 30.94
CA ILE A 280 -11.65 2.96 29.68
C ILE A 280 -10.76 3.54 28.59
N SER A 281 -10.72 2.87 27.45
CA SER A 281 -9.98 3.35 26.29
C SER A 281 -10.93 3.97 25.28
N PHE A 282 -10.52 5.08 24.68
CA PHE A 282 -11.30 5.82 23.69
C PHE A 282 -10.58 5.87 22.35
N PHE A 283 -11.30 5.53 21.28
CA PHE A 283 -10.81 5.55 19.90
C PHE A 283 -11.83 6.31 19.06
N LYS A 284 -11.40 7.33 18.33
CA LYS A 284 -12.26 8.24 17.55
C LYS A 284 -11.82 8.31 16.09
N ASN A 285 -12.74 8.67 15.20
CA ASN A 285 -12.48 8.92 13.79
C ASN A 285 -11.92 7.69 13.06
N LEU A 286 -12.55 6.52 13.27
CA LEU A 286 -12.16 5.25 12.67
C LEU A 286 -13.11 4.79 11.55
N ASP A 287 -13.74 5.73 10.84
CA ASP A 287 -14.74 5.44 9.81
C ASP A 287 -14.22 4.51 8.70
N GLU A 288 -12.91 4.52 8.45
CA GLU A 288 -12.32 3.66 7.42
C GLU A 288 -12.34 2.17 7.81
N LEU A 289 -12.44 1.84 9.10
CA LEU A 289 -12.55 0.44 9.53
C LEU A 289 -13.83 -0.23 9.01
N ASN A 290 -14.90 0.54 8.83
CA ASN A 290 -16.17 0.03 8.34
C ASN A 290 -16.15 -0.25 6.81
N LYS A 291 -15.09 0.15 6.12
CA LYS A 291 -14.98 0.04 4.66
C LYS A 291 -14.00 -1.03 4.18
N UNK A 292 -13.25 -1.58 5.13
CA UNK A 292 -12.20 -2.40 4.90
C UNK A 292 -12.21 -3.67 5.02
#